data_dd446235fd977281684d0fac99e5a1dd
#
_entry.id   dd446235fd977281684d0fac99e5a1dd
#
_cell.length_a   1.000
_cell.length_b   1.000
_cell.length_c   1.000
_cell.angle_alpha   90.00
_cell.angle_beta   90.00
_cell.angle_gamma   90.00
#
_symmetry.space_group_name_H-M   'P 1'
#
loop_
_entity.id
_entity.type
_entity.pdbx_description
1 polymer ?
#
loop_
_entity_poly.entity_id
_entity_poly.type
_entity_poly.pdbx_seq_one_letter_code
_entity_poly.pdbx_strand_id
1 'polypeptide(L)'
;MKEKILSGLFFLVSVFCGFLYNPEVFRSAHGPQLIYFGFLYACLFLFCSLLFARWKKMGTVCIFLLHGIGLGLTYFYWVYGRILTYDVLAAMLEANVFEIKSFLSIPLVVTAILAIVISIVHAYLLRFVRISNKRWIASSLLLISSFLILKEGGKLYIDKTDPESPLRMYLATRNIVPLSFFSVFKTYWVEEEKSQRLASLPSPAELASQCGADKPIVVLVLGESARGDHFSVNGYGRKTNPQLEQVNHIINLGIARSFAVQTRNSLIGMLTNATEENRVPTMGSFIPLFNKHGFMTCFYSRQNKLGRSGHLTDALIGSSKDIRYFSSPTDQDLLKETEPLFKTYQHGLLLLLHTTGSHYDYRGNYTDTFKVFAPDEYTPESMMEHRQN
;
A
#
# COMPACT_ATOMS: atom_id res chain seq x y z
N MET A 1 41.87 25.24 -5.49
CA MET A 1 41.71 23.85 -6.01
C MET A 1 40.77 23.03 -5.11
N LYS A 2 41.01 22.92 -3.82
CA LYS A 2 40.19 22.13 -2.85
C LYS A 2 38.71 22.50 -2.86
N GLU A 3 38.30 23.77 -2.82
CA GLU A 3 36.88 24.18 -2.84
C GLU A 3 36.16 23.79 -4.15
N LYS A 4 36.84 23.85 -5.29
CA LYS A 4 36.25 23.43 -6.58
C LYS A 4 35.99 21.91 -6.61
N ILE A 5 36.91 21.12 -6.05
CA ILE A 5 36.76 19.65 -5.93
C ILE A 5 35.58 19.36 -5.02
N LEU A 6 35.48 19.99 -3.84
CA LEU A 6 34.36 19.76 -2.91
C LEU A 6 33.00 20.19 -3.49
N SER A 7 32.99 21.28 -4.27
CA SER A 7 31.78 21.69 -5.01
C SER A 7 31.41 20.68 -6.08
N GLY A 8 32.38 20.12 -6.81
CA GLY A 8 32.14 19.05 -7.77
C GLY A 8 31.57 17.78 -7.13
N LEU A 9 32.12 17.39 -5.97
CA LEU A 9 31.64 16.25 -5.20
C LEU A 9 30.18 16.42 -4.74
N PHE A 10 29.74 17.63 -4.40
CA PHE A 10 28.34 17.91 -4.07
C PHE A 10 27.38 17.46 -5.20
N PHE A 11 27.67 17.89 -6.44
CA PHE A 11 26.84 17.52 -7.60
C PHE A 11 26.95 16.03 -7.94
N LEU A 12 28.14 15.45 -7.79
CA LEU A 12 28.37 14.03 -8.02
C LEU A 12 27.54 13.16 -7.07
N VAL A 13 27.55 13.50 -5.77
CA VAL A 13 26.72 12.81 -4.76
C VAL A 13 25.25 12.91 -5.11
N SER A 14 24.77 14.07 -5.53
CA SER A 14 23.37 14.26 -5.93
C SER A 14 22.97 13.34 -7.07
N VAL A 15 23.78 13.25 -8.14
CA VAL A 15 23.53 12.37 -9.28
C VAL A 15 23.57 10.91 -8.85
N PHE A 16 24.59 10.52 -8.08
CA PHE A 16 24.72 9.15 -7.57
C PHE A 16 23.50 8.73 -6.73
N CYS A 17 23.01 9.62 -5.86
CA CYS A 17 21.78 9.37 -5.09
C CYS A 17 20.54 9.21 -6.00
N GLY A 18 20.48 9.95 -7.11
CA GLY A 18 19.43 9.78 -8.11
C GLY A 18 19.37 8.36 -8.67
N PHE A 19 20.52 7.75 -8.93
CA PHE A 19 20.62 6.35 -9.34
C PHE A 19 20.27 5.40 -8.20
N LEU A 20 20.86 5.62 -7.03
CA LEU A 20 20.69 4.76 -5.85
C LEU A 20 19.22 4.64 -5.44
N TYR A 21 18.45 5.74 -5.53
CA TYR A 21 17.06 5.77 -5.07
C TYR A 21 16.05 5.25 -6.10
N ASN A 22 16.48 4.95 -7.30
CA ASN A 22 15.62 4.44 -8.38
C ASN A 22 16.16 3.10 -8.96
N PRO A 23 16.44 2.09 -8.11
CA PRO A 23 17.10 0.86 -8.54
C PRO A 23 16.26 0.06 -9.53
N GLU A 24 14.94 0.14 -9.45
CA GLU A 24 14.02 -0.59 -10.32
C GLU A 24 14.17 -0.18 -11.79
N VAL A 25 14.36 1.11 -12.06
CA VAL A 25 14.60 1.61 -13.41
C VAL A 25 15.87 1.00 -14.00
N PHE A 26 16.95 1.02 -13.21
CA PHE A 26 18.25 0.55 -13.67
C PHE A 26 18.36 -0.98 -13.72
N ARG A 27 17.47 -1.70 -13.04
CA ARG A 27 17.33 -3.15 -13.16
C ARG A 27 16.52 -3.53 -14.39
N SER A 28 15.53 -2.73 -14.77
CA SER A 28 14.61 -3.01 -15.89
C SER A 28 15.12 -2.48 -17.23
N ALA A 29 15.97 -1.44 -17.22
CA ALA A 29 16.53 -0.84 -18.42
C ALA A 29 17.82 -1.56 -18.88
N HIS A 30 17.96 -1.79 -20.18
CA HIS A 30 19.12 -2.47 -20.77
C HIS A 30 19.70 -1.67 -21.93
N GLY A 31 21.02 -1.80 -22.13
CA GLY A 31 21.72 -1.18 -23.26
C GLY A 31 21.49 0.33 -23.37
N PRO A 32 21.03 0.85 -24.52
CA PRO A 32 20.81 2.28 -24.73
C PRO A 32 19.80 2.90 -23.78
N GLN A 33 18.81 2.13 -23.30
CA GLN A 33 17.81 2.59 -22.34
C GLN A 33 18.45 2.99 -20.99
N LEU A 34 19.47 2.24 -20.55
CA LEU A 34 20.20 2.55 -19.32
C LEU A 34 20.88 3.91 -19.42
N ILE A 35 21.53 4.19 -20.55
CA ILE A 35 22.18 5.48 -20.81
C ILE A 35 21.14 6.60 -20.83
N TYR A 36 20.02 6.38 -21.51
CA TYR A 36 18.93 7.34 -21.59
C TYR A 36 18.36 7.73 -20.22
N PHE A 37 17.97 6.75 -19.39
CA PHE A 37 17.46 7.02 -18.06
C PHE A 37 18.54 7.63 -17.15
N GLY A 38 19.80 7.25 -17.35
CA GLY A 38 20.94 7.86 -16.70
C GLY A 38 21.01 9.36 -16.92
N PHE A 39 20.95 9.81 -18.18
CA PHE A 39 20.93 11.23 -18.51
C PHE A 39 19.68 11.93 -18.02
N LEU A 40 18.50 11.32 -18.19
CA LEU A 40 17.23 11.89 -17.72
C LEU A 40 17.28 12.20 -16.22
N TYR A 41 17.71 11.25 -15.42
CA TYR A 41 17.75 11.40 -13.96
C TYR A 41 18.87 12.32 -13.53
N ALA A 42 20.04 12.27 -14.19
CA ALA A 42 21.12 13.21 -13.92
C ALA A 42 20.67 14.68 -14.11
N CYS A 43 19.95 14.98 -15.19
CA CYS A 43 19.41 16.33 -15.43
C CYS A 43 18.49 16.78 -14.27
N LEU A 44 17.58 15.91 -13.81
CA LEU A 44 16.67 16.22 -12.72
C LEU A 44 17.40 16.45 -11.40
N PHE A 45 18.30 15.54 -11.03
CA PHE A 45 19.02 15.63 -9.74
C PHE A 45 20.03 16.76 -9.72
N LEU A 46 20.69 17.07 -10.83
CA LEU A 46 21.52 18.26 -10.97
C LEU A 46 20.70 19.55 -10.86
N PHE A 47 19.51 19.60 -11.46
CA PHE A 47 18.60 20.73 -11.32
C PHE A 47 18.19 20.92 -9.84
N CYS A 48 17.76 19.87 -9.14
CA CYS A 48 17.47 19.94 -7.70
C CYS A 48 18.66 20.43 -6.89
N SER A 49 19.86 19.97 -7.22
CA SER A 49 21.10 20.39 -6.55
C SER A 49 21.40 21.87 -6.75
N LEU A 50 21.10 22.42 -7.92
CA LEU A 50 21.21 23.86 -8.16
C LEU A 50 20.22 24.66 -7.31
N LEU A 51 18.99 24.15 -7.12
CA LEU A 51 18.01 24.76 -6.21
C LEU A 51 18.53 24.75 -4.77
N PHE A 52 19.08 23.62 -4.30
CA PHE A 52 19.66 23.51 -2.96
C PHE A 52 20.85 24.48 -2.78
N ALA A 53 21.68 24.62 -3.79
CA ALA A 53 22.82 25.53 -3.77
C ALA A 53 22.41 27.01 -3.72
N ARG A 54 21.26 27.36 -4.30
CA ARG A 54 20.74 28.73 -4.32
C ARG A 54 20.20 29.17 -2.97
N TRP A 55 19.47 28.27 -2.29
CA TRP A 55 18.85 28.51 -0.98
C TRP A 55 19.42 27.56 0.06
N LYS A 56 20.67 27.80 0.49
CA LYS A 56 21.46 26.87 1.31
C LYS A 56 20.77 26.37 2.58
N LYS A 57 20.03 27.24 3.30
CA LYS A 57 19.29 26.82 4.50
C LYS A 57 18.18 25.82 4.16
N MET A 58 17.31 26.18 3.22
CA MET A 58 16.29 25.26 2.69
C MET A 58 16.92 24.02 2.04
N GLY A 59 17.98 24.22 1.25
CA GLY A 59 18.71 23.12 0.61
C GLY A 59 19.23 22.09 1.59
N THR A 60 19.69 22.51 2.76
CA THR A 60 20.09 21.58 3.84
C THR A 60 18.90 20.73 4.30
N VAL A 61 17.74 21.35 4.57
CA VAL A 61 16.53 20.61 4.95
C VAL A 61 16.10 19.64 3.83
N CYS A 62 16.10 20.11 2.58
CA CYS A 62 15.76 19.28 1.42
C CYS A 62 16.73 18.11 1.24
N ILE A 63 18.01 18.24 1.55
CA ILE A 63 19.01 17.16 1.51
C ILE A 63 18.64 16.08 2.54
N PHE A 64 18.28 16.44 3.76
CA PHE A 64 17.87 15.46 4.77
C PHE A 64 16.57 14.74 4.36
N LEU A 65 15.60 15.45 3.81
CA LEU A 65 14.37 14.84 3.28
C LEU A 65 14.69 13.94 2.08
N LEU A 66 15.54 14.37 1.16
CA LEU A 66 15.94 13.59 -0.01
C LEU A 66 16.54 12.24 0.40
N HIS A 67 17.50 12.25 1.33
CA HIS A 67 18.16 11.02 1.75
C HIS A 67 17.28 10.15 2.65
N GLY A 68 16.52 10.76 3.58
CA GLY A 68 15.59 10.03 4.43
C GLY A 68 14.53 9.30 3.63
N ILE A 69 13.82 10.02 2.74
CA ILE A 69 12.79 9.44 1.87
C ILE A 69 13.45 8.49 0.85
N GLY A 70 14.52 8.92 0.19
CA GLY A 70 15.17 8.15 -0.87
C GLY A 70 15.67 6.79 -0.39
N LEU A 71 16.46 6.75 0.68
CA LEU A 71 16.96 5.48 1.26
C LEU A 71 15.85 4.67 1.90
N GLY A 72 14.87 5.30 2.56
CA GLY A 72 13.73 4.59 3.11
C GLY A 72 12.93 3.84 2.04
N LEU A 73 12.64 4.51 0.92
CA LEU A 73 11.95 3.89 -0.22
C LEU A 73 12.80 2.84 -0.93
N THR A 74 14.12 3.05 -1.02
CA THR A 74 15.06 2.07 -1.58
C THR A 74 15.12 0.82 -0.70
N TYR A 75 15.22 0.99 0.62
CA TYR A 75 15.13 -0.12 1.57
C TYR A 75 13.83 -0.91 1.38
N PHE A 76 12.70 -0.21 1.33
CA PHE A 76 11.39 -0.82 1.12
C PHE A 76 11.34 -1.63 -0.19
N TYR A 77 11.88 -1.08 -1.27
CA TYR A 77 11.99 -1.80 -2.54
C TYR A 77 12.85 -3.06 -2.45
N TRP A 78 14.01 -3.00 -1.78
CA TRP A 78 14.89 -4.14 -1.65
C TRP A 78 14.33 -5.24 -0.76
N VAL A 79 13.63 -4.90 0.29
CA VAL A 79 13.03 -5.88 1.22
C VAL A 79 11.74 -6.47 0.65
N TYR A 80 10.82 -5.62 0.20
CA TYR A 80 9.46 -6.04 -0.18
C TYR A 80 9.23 -6.18 -1.69
N GLY A 81 10.17 -5.76 -2.54
CA GLY A 81 10.05 -5.87 -3.99
C GLY A 81 9.10 -4.93 -4.67
N ARG A 82 8.67 -3.92 -3.97
CA ARG A 82 7.65 -2.99 -4.46
C ARG A 82 8.08 -1.56 -4.26
N ILE A 83 7.77 -0.71 -5.23
CA ILE A 83 7.83 0.74 -5.05
C ILE A 83 6.71 1.19 -4.12
N LEU A 84 6.87 2.35 -3.48
CA LEU A 84 5.80 2.95 -2.70
C LEU A 84 4.63 3.32 -3.62
N THR A 85 3.50 2.67 -3.39
CA THR A 85 2.21 3.00 -4.03
C THR A 85 1.27 3.59 -2.98
N TYR A 86 0.14 4.13 -3.44
CA TYR A 86 -0.94 4.57 -2.54
C TYR A 86 -1.34 3.46 -1.56
N ASP A 87 -1.50 2.26 -2.07
CA ASP A 87 -1.97 1.11 -1.28
C ASP A 87 -0.98 0.72 -0.18
N VAL A 88 0.31 0.78 -0.50
CA VAL A 88 1.38 0.54 0.47
C VAL A 88 1.40 1.64 1.53
N LEU A 89 1.26 2.91 1.11
CA LEU A 89 1.19 4.01 2.06
C LEU A 89 -0.04 3.89 2.97
N ALA A 90 -1.21 3.56 2.41
CA ALA A 90 -2.42 3.33 3.18
C ALA A 90 -2.22 2.22 4.21
N ALA A 91 -1.69 1.06 3.80
CA ALA A 91 -1.38 -0.04 4.70
C ALA A 91 -0.41 0.36 5.82
N MET A 92 0.64 1.15 5.51
CA MET A 92 1.57 1.65 6.53
C MET A 92 0.92 2.61 7.52
N LEU A 93 0.02 3.48 7.06
CA LEU A 93 -0.68 4.46 7.91
C LEU A 93 -1.79 3.82 8.76
N GLU A 94 -2.33 2.71 8.31
CA GLU A 94 -3.39 1.93 8.95
C GLU A 94 -2.83 0.80 9.82
N ALA A 95 -1.51 0.52 9.73
CA ALA A 95 -0.85 -0.52 10.49
C ALA A 95 -1.00 -0.34 12.00
N ASN A 96 -1.28 -1.43 12.70
CA ASN A 96 -1.33 -1.44 14.15
C ASN A 96 0.08 -1.50 14.77
N VAL A 97 0.17 -1.35 16.11
CA VAL A 97 1.46 -1.32 16.81
C VAL A 97 2.25 -2.62 16.65
N PHE A 98 1.58 -3.76 16.54
CA PHE A 98 2.24 -5.05 16.33
C PHE A 98 2.82 -5.16 14.93
N GLU A 99 2.07 -4.74 13.91
CA GLU A 99 2.53 -4.67 12.53
C GLU A 99 3.70 -3.68 12.39
N ILE A 100 3.62 -2.50 13.02
CA ILE A 100 4.74 -1.55 13.02
C ILE A 100 6.00 -2.17 13.63
N LYS A 101 5.87 -2.92 14.73
CA LYS A 101 7.00 -3.60 15.35
C LYS A 101 7.63 -4.67 14.45
N SER A 102 6.84 -5.38 13.65
CA SER A 102 7.34 -6.39 12.72
C SER A 102 8.17 -5.78 11.57
N PHE A 103 7.96 -4.50 11.25
CA PHE A 103 8.78 -3.77 10.27
C PHE A 103 10.12 -3.27 10.85
N LEU A 104 10.25 -3.20 12.18
CA LEU A 104 11.49 -2.76 12.82
C LEU A 104 12.55 -3.87 12.72
N SER A 105 13.55 -3.65 11.90
CA SER A 105 14.64 -4.57 11.67
C SER A 105 16.00 -3.87 11.77
N ILE A 106 17.05 -4.65 12.01
CA ILE A 106 18.42 -4.13 12.01
C ILE A 106 18.77 -3.43 10.69
N PRO A 107 18.45 -4.00 9.51
CA PRO A 107 18.68 -3.33 8.22
C PRO A 107 17.96 -1.98 8.10
N LEU A 108 16.75 -1.84 8.65
CA LEU A 108 16.05 -0.54 8.65
C LEU A 108 16.79 0.50 9.49
N VAL A 109 17.26 0.11 10.68
CA VAL A 109 18.04 1.00 11.56
C VAL A 109 19.35 1.42 10.88
N VAL A 110 20.07 0.49 10.27
CA VAL A 110 21.29 0.77 9.50
C VAL A 110 20.99 1.73 8.35
N THR A 111 19.92 1.52 7.62
CA THR A 111 19.48 2.41 6.53
C THR A 111 19.20 3.83 7.03
N ALA A 112 18.54 3.97 8.18
CA ALA A 112 18.27 5.27 8.79
C ALA A 112 19.57 5.99 9.20
N ILE A 113 20.53 5.27 9.80
CA ILE A 113 21.85 5.82 10.15
C ILE A 113 22.60 6.26 8.88
N LEU A 114 22.61 5.45 7.83
CA LEU A 114 23.23 5.80 6.55
C LEU A 114 22.60 7.05 5.94
N ALA A 115 21.26 7.18 6.00
CA ALA A 115 20.57 8.38 5.53
C ALA A 115 21.04 9.64 6.25
N ILE A 116 21.20 9.58 7.57
CA ILE A 116 21.71 10.69 8.39
C ILE A 116 23.15 11.03 8.01
N VAL A 117 24.03 10.03 7.94
CA VAL A 117 25.45 10.23 7.61
C VAL A 117 25.63 10.85 6.23
N ILE A 118 24.96 10.29 5.21
CA ILE A 118 25.01 10.82 3.84
C ILE A 118 24.44 12.25 3.80
N SER A 119 23.36 12.53 4.54
CA SER A 119 22.78 13.88 4.63
C SER A 119 23.77 14.89 5.21
N ILE A 120 24.46 14.52 6.28
CA ILE A 120 25.46 15.38 6.92
C ILE A 120 26.62 15.69 5.95
N VAL A 121 27.15 14.66 5.30
CA VAL A 121 28.24 14.81 4.31
C VAL A 121 27.78 15.68 3.14
N HIS A 122 26.60 15.41 2.58
CA HIS A 122 26.08 16.17 1.46
C HIS A 122 25.79 17.64 1.81
N ALA A 123 25.19 17.89 2.98
CA ALA A 123 24.96 19.25 3.50
C ALA A 123 26.27 19.98 3.81
N TYR A 124 27.30 19.27 4.27
CA TYR A 124 28.64 19.84 4.43
C TYR A 124 29.21 20.28 3.09
N LEU A 125 29.13 19.47 2.05
CA LEU A 125 29.60 19.78 0.71
C LEU A 125 28.87 21.00 0.10
N LEU A 126 27.60 21.19 0.42
CA LEU A 126 26.79 22.34 -0.03
C LEU A 126 27.41 23.69 0.36
N ARG A 127 28.18 23.75 1.46
CA ARG A 127 28.85 24.98 1.92
C ARG A 127 29.85 25.53 0.91
N PHE A 128 30.48 24.65 0.14
CA PHE A 128 31.53 25.01 -0.85
C PHE A 128 30.96 25.40 -2.20
N VAL A 129 29.67 25.20 -2.43
CA VAL A 129 29.04 25.56 -3.71
C VAL A 129 28.82 27.07 -3.79
N ARG A 130 29.47 27.70 -4.77
CA ARG A 130 29.32 29.12 -5.09
C ARG A 130 29.02 29.27 -6.56
N ILE A 131 27.80 29.72 -6.88
CA ILE A 131 27.34 29.90 -8.28
C ILE A 131 26.81 31.32 -8.41
N SER A 132 27.28 32.04 -9.43
CA SER A 132 26.75 33.36 -9.78
C SER A 132 25.32 33.25 -10.29
N ASN A 133 24.49 34.28 -10.10
CA ASN A 133 23.09 34.29 -10.53
C ASN A 133 22.94 33.99 -12.02
N LYS A 134 23.78 34.56 -12.88
CA LYS A 134 23.74 34.32 -14.34
C LYS A 134 24.00 32.85 -14.65
N ARG A 135 25.04 32.24 -14.07
CA ARG A 135 25.36 30.82 -14.27
C ARG A 135 24.28 29.93 -13.71
N TRP A 136 23.74 30.26 -12.53
CA TRP A 136 22.65 29.51 -11.90
C TRP A 136 21.41 29.46 -12.80
N ILE A 137 20.95 30.63 -13.33
CA ILE A 137 19.79 30.71 -14.22
C ILE A 137 20.05 29.90 -15.51
N ALA A 138 21.18 30.13 -16.17
CA ALA A 138 21.51 29.45 -17.42
C ALA A 138 21.59 27.92 -17.23
N SER A 139 22.25 27.43 -16.17
CA SER A 139 22.34 25.99 -15.89
C SER A 139 20.99 25.38 -15.51
N SER A 140 20.18 26.11 -14.73
CA SER A 140 18.85 25.64 -14.35
C SER A 140 17.93 25.52 -15.56
N LEU A 141 17.91 26.51 -16.45
CA LEU A 141 17.14 26.47 -17.69
C LEU A 141 17.59 25.33 -18.61
N LEU A 142 18.90 25.15 -18.75
CA LEU A 142 19.46 24.06 -19.57
C LEU A 142 19.06 22.70 -19.02
N LEU A 143 19.20 22.45 -17.73
CA LEU A 143 18.91 21.16 -17.13
C LEU A 143 17.41 20.83 -17.17
N ILE A 144 16.55 21.80 -16.83
CA ILE A 144 15.11 21.55 -16.84
C ILE A 144 14.57 21.36 -18.27
N SER A 145 15.05 22.15 -19.25
CA SER A 145 14.65 21.95 -20.64
C SER A 145 15.16 20.61 -21.19
N SER A 146 16.41 20.24 -20.88
CA SER A 146 16.94 18.91 -21.24
C SER A 146 16.13 17.78 -20.63
N PHE A 147 15.76 17.89 -19.35
CA PHE A 147 14.91 16.90 -18.69
C PHE A 147 13.55 16.79 -19.36
N LEU A 148 12.89 17.91 -19.67
CA LEU A 148 11.57 17.91 -20.33
C LEU A 148 11.64 17.33 -21.75
N ILE A 149 12.66 17.71 -22.53
CA ILE A 149 12.85 17.20 -23.89
C ILE A 149 13.10 15.69 -23.87
N LEU A 150 14.00 15.22 -23.02
CA LEU A 150 14.25 13.79 -22.84
C LEU A 150 12.98 13.06 -22.42
N LYS A 151 12.27 13.55 -21.41
CA LYS A 151 11.06 12.93 -20.90
C LYS A 151 9.98 12.77 -21.96
N GLU A 152 9.65 13.86 -22.69
CA GLU A 152 8.60 13.81 -23.72
C GLU A 152 9.07 13.04 -24.96
N GLY A 153 10.34 13.18 -25.35
CA GLY A 153 10.93 12.40 -26.45
C GLY A 153 10.92 10.90 -26.18
N GLY A 154 11.27 10.49 -24.94
CA GLY A 154 11.21 9.09 -24.54
C GLY A 154 9.79 8.54 -24.52
N LYS A 155 8.83 9.33 -24.05
CA LYS A 155 7.42 8.94 -24.07
C LYS A 155 6.95 8.70 -25.51
N LEU A 156 7.22 9.63 -26.41
CA LEU A 156 6.87 9.49 -27.83
C LEU A 156 7.55 8.28 -28.49
N TYR A 157 8.80 8.00 -28.13
CA TYR A 157 9.52 6.85 -28.64
C TYR A 157 8.88 5.52 -28.16
N ILE A 158 8.62 5.39 -26.88
CA ILE A 158 8.01 4.19 -26.30
C ILE A 158 6.59 4.00 -26.84
N ASP A 159 5.77 5.06 -26.92
CA ASP A 159 4.41 4.98 -27.44
C ASP A 159 4.37 4.49 -28.90
N LYS A 160 5.44 4.73 -29.69
CA LYS A 160 5.54 4.26 -31.07
C LYS A 160 6.14 2.87 -31.22
N THR A 161 7.07 2.47 -30.34
CA THR A 161 7.86 1.24 -30.51
C THR A 161 7.38 0.11 -29.65
N ASP A 162 6.96 0.39 -28.41
CA ASP A 162 6.52 -0.60 -27.42
C ASP A 162 5.56 0.08 -26.40
N PRO A 163 4.29 0.32 -26.79
CA PRO A 163 3.31 1.00 -25.93
C PRO A 163 3.07 0.30 -24.57
N GLU A 164 3.28 -1.01 -24.51
CA GLU A 164 3.09 -1.82 -23.32
C GLU A 164 4.36 -1.90 -22.46
N SER A 165 5.43 -1.24 -22.86
CA SER A 165 6.71 -1.26 -22.14
C SER A 165 6.56 -0.78 -20.71
N PRO A 166 7.02 -1.57 -19.71
CA PRO A 166 7.01 -1.14 -18.30
C PRO A 166 7.89 0.10 -18.07
N LEU A 167 8.82 0.40 -18.98
CA LEU A 167 9.67 1.58 -18.89
C LEU A 167 8.90 2.90 -19.01
N ARG A 168 7.71 2.88 -19.63
CA ARG A 168 6.83 4.05 -19.75
C ARG A 168 6.49 4.67 -18.40
N MET A 169 6.29 3.85 -17.38
CA MET A 169 5.97 4.34 -16.03
C MET A 169 7.10 5.18 -15.42
N TYR A 170 8.36 4.90 -15.77
CA TYR A 170 9.52 5.61 -15.22
C TYR A 170 9.78 6.97 -15.85
N LEU A 171 9.11 7.29 -16.96
CA LEU A 171 9.09 8.63 -17.52
C LEU A 171 8.17 9.59 -16.76
N ALA A 172 7.20 9.06 -16.01
CA ALA A 172 6.34 9.88 -15.20
C ALA A 172 7.09 10.39 -13.96
N THR A 173 7.23 11.71 -13.84
CA THR A 173 7.92 12.34 -12.68
C THR A 173 7.35 11.90 -11.33
N ARG A 174 6.06 11.54 -11.30
CA ARG A 174 5.38 11.01 -10.11
C ARG A 174 5.96 9.68 -9.61
N ASN A 175 6.70 8.95 -10.45
CA ASN A 175 7.30 7.66 -10.10
C ASN A 175 8.79 7.78 -9.76
N ILE A 176 9.40 8.95 -9.96
CA ILE A 176 10.82 9.19 -9.64
C ILE A 176 10.96 9.48 -8.15
N VAL A 177 11.77 8.69 -7.44
CA VAL A 177 12.08 8.94 -6.03
C VAL A 177 13.04 10.13 -5.92
N PRO A 178 12.78 11.10 -5.02
CA PRO A 178 11.75 11.13 -3.98
C PRO A 178 10.42 11.79 -4.40
N LEU A 179 10.26 12.25 -5.64
CA LEU A 179 9.03 12.92 -6.08
C LEU A 179 7.79 12.01 -5.99
N SER A 180 8.00 10.70 -6.18
CA SER A 180 6.97 9.68 -6.02
C SER A 180 6.28 9.73 -4.65
N PHE A 181 7.03 10.02 -3.60
CA PHE A 181 6.48 10.17 -2.24
C PHE A 181 5.35 11.20 -2.18
N PHE A 182 5.57 12.40 -2.73
CA PHE A 182 4.55 13.46 -2.73
C PHE A 182 3.34 13.10 -3.61
N SER A 183 3.56 12.41 -4.73
CA SER A 183 2.46 11.99 -5.60
C SER A 183 1.59 10.91 -4.96
N VAL A 184 2.20 10.00 -4.22
CA VAL A 184 1.50 8.94 -3.47
C VAL A 184 0.67 9.55 -2.34
N PHE A 185 1.23 10.52 -1.60
CA PHE A 185 0.47 11.25 -0.59
C PHE A 185 -0.74 11.99 -1.18
N LYS A 186 -0.55 12.67 -2.32
CA LYS A 186 -1.68 13.32 -3.01
C LYS A 186 -2.76 12.31 -3.37
N THR A 187 -2.38 11.14 -3.90
CA THR A 187 -3.34 10.07 -4.23
C THR A 187 -4.06 9.59 -2.97
N TYR A 188 -3.34 9.42 -1.86
CA TYR A 188 -3.93 9.05 -0.56
C TYR A 188 -5.03 10.03 -0.13
N TRP A 189 -4.80 11.32 -0.22
CA TRP A 189 -5.82 12.34 0.12
C TRP A 189 -7.03 12.29 -0.81
N VAL A 190 -6.82 12.09 -2.11
CA VAL A 190 -7.91 11.96 -3.10
C VAL A 190 -8.76 10.72 -2.82
N GLU A 191 -8.13 9.60 -2.49
CA GLU A 191 -8.86 8.36 -2.17
C GLU A 191 -9.60 8.47 -0.82
N GLU A 192 -9.05 9.18 0.14
CA GLU A 192 -9.74 9.48 1.40
C GLU A 192 -10.99 10.34 1.17
N GLU A 193 -10.92 11.33 0.28
CA GLU A 193 -12.06 12.15 -0.11
C GLU A 193 -13.16 11.32 -0.82
N LYS A 194 -12.77 10.36 -1.66
CA LYS A 194 -13.72 9.39 -2.26
C LYS A 194 -14.41 8.54 -1.20
N SER A 195 -13.69 8.13 -0.16
CA SER A 195 -14.27 7.37 0.96
C SER A 195 -15.34 8.17 1.71
N GLN A 196 -15.11 9.46 1.87
CA GLN A 196 -16.14 10.34 2.47
C GLN A 196 -17.39 10.46 1.59
N ARG A 197 -17.23 10.51 0.26
CA ARG A 197 -18.35 10.51 -0.67
C ARG A 197 -19.17 9.22 -0.61
N LEU A 198 -18.55 8.08 -0.32
CA LEU A 198 -19.24 6.82 -0.17
C LEU A 198 -20.32 6.88 0.93
N ALA A 199 -20.05 7.60 2.02
CA ALA A 199 -20.99 7.80 3.12
C ALA A 199 -22.25 8.59 2.72
N SER A 200 -22.18 9.38 1.63
CA SER A 200 -23.29 10.19 1.13
C SER A 200 -24.14 9.49 0.07
N LEU A 201 -23.81 8.24 -0.31
CA LEU A 201 -24.57 7.50 -1.30
C LEU A 201 -25.96 7.11 -0.76
N PRO A 202 -26.98 7.01 -1.65
CA PRO A 202 -28.31 6.58 -1.25
C PRO A 202 -28.29 5.17 -0.65
N SER A 203 -29.13 4.96 0.34
CA SER A 203 -29.25 3.67 1.00
C SER A 203 -30.05 2.68 0.13
N PRO A 204 -29.58 1.44 -0.07
CA PRO A 204 -30.36 0.42 -0.77
C PRO A 204 -31.65 0.04 -0.01
N ALA A 205 -31.78 0.43 1.25
CA ALA A 205 -32.99 0.22 2.03
C ALA A 205 -34.25 0.87 1.40
N GLU A 206 -34.08 1.94 0.61
CA GLU A 206 -35.18 2.60 -0.09
C GLU A 206 -35.78 1.71 -1.18
N LEU A 207 -34.98 0.79 -1.74
CA LEU A 207 -35.40 -0.15 -2.78
C LEU A 207 -36.05 -1.43 -2.23
N ALA A 208 -36.03 -1.61 -0.91
CA ALA A 208 -36.49 -2.83 -0.28
C ALA A 208 -38.03 -3.00 -0.37
N SER A 209 -38.45 -4.04 -1.03
CA SER A 209 -39.80 -4.59 -0.98
C SER A 209 -40.04 -5.38 0.32
N GLN A 210 -41.18 -6.03 0.46
CA GLN A 210 -41.49 -6.81 1.66
C GLN A 210 -40.52 -8.00 1.83
N CYS A 211 -40.08 -8.25 3.05
CA CYS A 211 -39.33 -9.43 3.44
C CYS A 211 -40.30 -10.50 3.94
N GLY A 212 -40.01 -11.78 3.67
CA GLY A 212 -40.78 -12.89 4.24
C GLY A 212 -40.80 -12.91 5.77
N ALA A 213 -41.71 -13.65 6.38
CA ALA A 213 -41.87 -13.76 7.81
C ALA A 213 -40.64 -14.37 8.51
N ASP A 214 -39.95 -15.31 7.85
CA ASP A 214 -38.78 -16.00 8.36
C ASP A 214 -37.52 -15.12 8.16
N LYS A 215 -36.91 -14.79 9.27
CA LYS A 215 -35.66 -14.01 9.32
C LYS A 215 -34.53 -14.94 9.73
N PRO A 216 -33.72 -15.47 8.81
CA PRO A 216 -32.64 -16.38 9.16
C PRO A 216 -31.52 -15.66 9.95
N ILE A 217 -30.65 -16.46 10.56
CA ILE A 217 -29.34 -15.99 10.97
C ILE A 217 -28.43 -16.03 9.75
N VAL A 218 -27.84 -14.90 9.39
CA VAL A 218 -26.88 -14.76 8.30
C VAL A 218 -25.52 -14.40 8.89
N VAL A 219 -24.54 -15.26 8.68
CA VAL A 219 -23.14 -14.99 9.09
C VAL A 219 -22.29 -14.82 7.83
N LEU A 220 -21.74 -13.64 7.65
CA LEU A 220 -20.80 -13.33 6.55
C LEU A 220 -19.39 -13.25 7.13
N VAL A 221 -18.56 -14.23 6.82
CA VAL A 221 -17.15 -14.23 7.21
C VAL A 221 -16.33 -13.55 6.12
N LEU A 222 -15.77 -12.39 6.44
CA LEU A 222 -14.87 -11.63 5.59
C LEU A 222 -13.44 -12.11 5.87
N GLY A 223 -12.96 -13.06 5.07
CA GLY A 223 -11.61 -13.62 5.17
C GLY A 223 -10.56 -12.63 4.70
N GLU A 224 -9.35 -12.72 5.26
CA GLU A 224 -8.23 -11.84 4.93
C GLU A 224 -7.10 -12.63 4.28
N SER A 225 -6.60 -12.13 3.12
CA SER A 225 -5.40 -12.62 2.40
C SER A 225 -5.38 -14.13 2.11
N ALA A 226 -6.52 -14.81 2.18
CA ALA A 226 -6.64 -16.24 1.94
C ALA A 226 -6.78 -16.53 0.44
N ARG A 227 -5.78 -17.20 -0.14
CA ARG A 227 -5.78 -17.60 -1.54
C ARG A 227 -6.67 -18.83 -1.76
N GLY A 228 -7.70 -18.71 -2.60
CA GLY A 228 -8.64 -19.78 -2.91
C GLY A 228 -7.97 -21.03 -3.51
N ASP A 229 -6.87 -20.88 -4.26
CA ASP A 229 -6.07 -21.97 -4.83
C ASP A 229 -5.18 -22.68 -3.81
N HIS A 230 -5.09 -22.21 -2.57
CA HIS A 230 -4.42 -22.88 -1.45
C HIS A 230 -5.39 -23.55 -0.47
N PHE A 231 -6.68 -23.64 -0.82
CA PHE A 231 -7.65 -24.40 -0.05
C PHE A 231 -7.72 -25.84 -0.54
N SER A 232 -7.58 -26.82 0.35
CA SER A 232 -7.65 -28.24 -0.01
C SER A 232 -9.02 -28.63 -0.57
N VAL A 233 -10.10 -28.00 -0.12
CA VAL A 233 -11.46 -28.17 -0.70
C VAL A 233 -11.55 -27.72 -2.17
N ASN A 234 -10.58 -26.93 -2.65
CA ASN A 234 -10.45 -26.50 -4.04
C ASN A 234 -9.41 -27.31 -4.84
N GLY A 235 -8.88 -28.39 -4.26
CA GLY A 235 -7.91 -29.25 -4.92
C GLY A 235 -6.43 -28.95 -4.63
N TYR A 236 -6.13 -28.09 -3.65
CA TYR A 236 -4.73 -27.89 -3.24
C TYR A 236 -4.15 -29.17 -2.63
N GLY A 237 -2.89 -29.49 -3.01
CA GLY A 237 -2.25 -30.75 -2.62
C GLY A 237 -1.91 -30.90 -1.13
N ARG A 238 -1.99 -29.83 -0.33
CA ARG A 238 -1.81 -29.86 1.12
C ARG A 238 -3.17 -29.73 1.82
N LYS A 239 -3.36 -30.44 2.93
CA LYS A 239 -4.58 -30.36 3.76
C LYS A 239 -4.58 -29.06 4.55
N THR A 240 -5.03 -27.97 3.97
CA THR A 240 -5.07 -26.65 4.59
C THR A 240 -6.36 -26.36 5.32
N ASN A 241 -7.46 -27.01 5.00
CA ASN A 241 -8.75 -26.85 5.66
C ASN A 241 -9.50 -28.18 5.85
N PRO A 242 -8.87 -29.14 6.59
CA PRO A 242 -9.43 -30.50 6.75
C PRO A 242 -10.75 -30.53 7.51
N GLN A 243 -11.02 -29.56 8.40
CA GLN A 243 -12.28 -29.47 9.12
C GLN A 243 -13.42 -29.02 8.18
N LEU A 244 -13.13 -28.13 7.23
CA LEU A 244 -14.12 -27.67 6.26
C LEU A 244 -14.55 -28.80 5.32
N GLU A 245 -13.65 -29.73 5.00
CA GLU A 245 -13.94 -30.91 4.19
C GLU A 245 -14.93 -31.87 4.86
N GLN A 246 -15.10 -31.78 6.16
CA GLN A 246 -16.00 -32.63 6.97
C GLN A 246 -17.38 -32.00 7.21
N VAL A 247 -17.55 -30.73 6.83
CA VAL A 247 -18.82 -30.02 7.04
C VAL A 247 -19.87 -30.53 6.05
N ASN A 248 -20.98 -31.05 6.57
CA ASN A 248 -22.12 -31.44 5.75
C ASN A 248 -22.83 -30.19 5.18
N HIS A 249 -23.43 -30.36 3.99
CA HIS A 249 -24.22 -29.31 3.32
C HIS A 249 -23.40 -28.05 2.91
N ILE A 250 -22.09 -28.20 2.73
CA ILE A 250 -21.29 -27.12 2.18
C ILE A 250 -21.55 -26.94 0.68
N ILE A 251 -21.71 -25.70 0.26
CA ILE A 251 -21.76 -25.32 -1.17
C ILE A 251 -20.43 -24.65 -1.49
N ASN A 252 -19.56 -25.39 -2.20
CA ASN A 252 -18.29 -24.83 -2.65
C ASN A 252 -18.49 -24.13 -3.99
N LEU A 253 -18.35 -22.80 -4.00
CA LEU A 253 -18.43 -21.97 -5.21
C LEU A 253 -17.10 -21.94 -5.99
N GLY A 254 -16.09 -22.67 -5.52
CA GLY A 254 -14.76 -22.71 -6.13
C GLY A 254 -13.90 -21.47 -5.83
N ILE A 255 -12.97 -21.19 -6.74
CA ILE A 255 -12.03 -20.08 -6.59
C ILE A 255 -12.67 -18.81 -7.16
N ALA A 256 -13.02 -17.89 -6.29
CA ALA A 256 -13.51 -16.57 -6.68
C ALA A 256 -12.36 -15.57 -6.81
N ARG A 257 -12.49 -14.63 -7.72
CA ARG A 257 -11.58 -13.49 -7.86
C ARG A 257 -11.99 -12.38 -6.90
N SER A 258 -11.07 -11.91 -6.10
CA SER A 258 -11.31 -10.74 -5.24
C SER A 258 -11.51 -9.48 -6.07
N PHE A 259 -12.44 -8.62 -5.63
CA PHE A 259 -12.70 -7.32 -6.26
C PHE A 259 -11.44 -6.43 -6.30
N ALA A 260 -10.59 -6.52 -5.28
CA ALA A 260 -9.31 -5.81 -5.22
C ALA A 260 -8.27 -6.61 -4.43
N VAL A 261 -7.02 -6.16 -4.49
CA VAL A 261 -5.90 -6.79 -3.78
C VAL A 261 -5.88 -6.37 -2.30
N GLN A 262 -6.40 -5.17 -1.98
CA GLN A 262 -6.42 -4.66 -0.61
C GLN A 262 -7.78 -4.79 0.01
N THR A 263 -7.80 -5.04 1.33
CA THR A 263 -8.99 -5.13 2.18
C THR A 263 -9.91 -3.94 1.98
N ARG A 264 -9.35 -2.73 2.00
CA ARG A 264 -10.08 -1.47 1.86
C ARG A 264 -10.98 -1.44 0.61
N ASN A 265 -10.41 -1.75 -0.55
CA ASN A 265 -11.12 -1.74 -1.82
C ASN A 265 -11.99 -2.99 -2.00
N SER A 266 -11.57 -4.13 -1.46
CA SER A 266 -12.35 -5.37 -1.51
C SER A 266 -13.66 -5.25 -0.72
N LEU A 267 -13.64 -4.60 0.45
CA LEU A 267 -14.85 -4.36 1.24
C LEU A 267 -15.88 -3.49 0.49
N ILE A 268 -15.44 -2.54 -0.33
CA ILE A 268 -16.37 -1.78 -1.18
C ILE A 268 -17.12 -2.74 -2.12
N GLY A 269 -16.40 -3.62 -2.83
CA GLY A 269 -17.03 -4.59 -3.73
C GLY A 269 -17.90 -5.62 -3.01
N MET A 270 -17.53 -6.03 -1.80
CA MET A 270 -18.30 -7.03 -1.03
C MET A 270 -19.55 -6.46 -0.36
N LEU A 271 -19.53 -5.20 0.06
CA LEU A 271 -20.60 -4.61 0.88
C LEU A 271 -21.50 -3.63 0.13
N THR A 272 -21.16 -3.26 -1.12
CA THR A 272 -21.96 -2.32 -1.94
C THR A 272 -22.39 -2.96 -3.27
N ASN A 273 -22.98 -2.17 -4.15
CA ASN A 273 -23.35 -2.59 -5.51
C ASN A 273 -22.22 -2.35 -6.54
N ALA A 274 -20.97 -2.15 -6.11
CA ALA A 274 -19.86 -2.07 -7.04
C ALA A 274 -19.61 -3.42 -7.73
N THR A 275 -19.29 -3.38 -9.03
CA THR A 275 -18.95 -4.57 -9.84
C THR A 275 -17.56 -4.43 -10.46
N GLU A 276 -17.07 -5.48 -11.12
CA GLU A 276 -15.80 -5.41 -11.84
C GLU A 276 -15.85 -4.40 -12.99
N GLU A 277 -16.99 -4.29 -13.67
CA GLU A 277 -17.23 -3.36 -14.78
C GLU A 277 -17.44 -1.93 -14.28
N ASN A 278 -18.10 -1.77 -13.13
CA ASN A 278 -18.35 -0.47 -12.52
C ASN A 278 -17.86 -0.45 -11.07
N ARG A 279 -16.60 -0.08 -10.91
CA ARG A 279 -15.90 -0.07 -9.61
C ARG A 279 -16.35 1.04 -8.68
N VAL A 280 -17.12 1.99 -9.16
CA VAL A 280 -17.67 3.08 -8.35
C VAL A 280 -19.09 2.74 -7.96
N PRO A 281 -19.38 2.48 -6.67
CA PRO A 281 -20.73 2.15 -6.25
C PRO A 281 -21.65 3.36 -6.42
N THR A 282 -22.92 3.08 -6.73
CA THR A 282 -23.99 4.08 -6.83
C THR A 282 -24.88 4.07 -5.59
N MET A 283 -24.73 3.07 -4.72
CA MET A 283 -25.44 2.93 -3.45
C MET A 283 -24.47 2.61 -2.34
N GLY A 284 -24.85 2.95 -1.11
CA GLY A 284 -24.13 2.59 0.10
C GLY A 284 -24.18 1.07 0.36
N SER A 285 -23.72 0.66 1.55
CA SER A 285 -23.69 -0.76 1.92
C SER A 285 -25.09 -1.37 2.06
N PHE A 286 -25.19 -2.70 1.96
CA PHE A 286 -26.45 -3.41 2.08
C PHE A 286 -26.97 -3.52 3.55
N ILE A 287 -26.17 -3.16 4.55
CA ILE A 287 -26.53 -3.32 5.97
C ILE A 287 -27.83 -2.58 6.34
N PRO A 288 -28.09 -1.35 5.87
CA PRO A 288 -29.37 -0.67 6.11
C PRO A 288 -30.59 -1.44 5.62
N LEU A 289 -30.44 -2.26 4.57
CA LEU A 289 -31.51 -3.13 4.07
C LEU A 289 -31.95 -4.13 5.13
N PHE A 290 -31.00 -4.80 5.79
CA PHE A 290 -31.27 -5.72 6.90
C PHE A 290 -31.88 -5.00 8.10
N ASN A 291 -31.38 -3.81 8.44
CA ASN A 291 -31.94 -2.96 9.49
C ASN A 291 -33.41 -2.65 9.26
N LYS A 292 -33.78 -2.27 8.02
CA LYS A 292 -35.17 -1.98 7.63
C LYS A 292 -36.09 -3.16 7.85
N HIS A 293 -35.57 -4.37 7.60
CA HIS A 293 -36.31 -5.61 7.80
C HIS A 293 -36.23 -6.14 9.24
N GLY A 294 -35.74 -5.34 10.19
CA GLY A 294 -35.77 -5.67 11.62
C GLY A 294 -34.74 -6.71 12.04
N PHE A 295 -33.66 -6.88 11.30
CA PHE A 295 -32.54 -7.68 11.76
C PHE A 295 -31.74 -6.94 12.81
N MET A 296 -31.16 -7.70 13.75
CA MET A 296 -29.99 -7.24 14.49
C MET A 296 -28.79 -7.35 13.57
N THR A 297 -28.03 -6.28 13.42
CA THR A 297 -26.86 -6.23 12.54
C THR A 297 -25.61 -5.95 13.36
N CYS A 298 -24.64 -6.86 13.29
CA CYS A 298 -23.41 -6.82 14.04
C CYS A 298 -22.21 -6.85 13.09
N PHE A 299 -21.20 -6.03 13.38
CA PHE A 299 -19.90 -6.09 12.72
C PHE A 299 -18.81 -6.27 13.78
N TYR A 300 -18.17 -7.45 13.77
CA TYR A 300 -17.11 -7.80 14.70
C TYR A 300 -15.81 -8.02 13.94
N SER A 301 -14.77 -7.29 14.30
CA SER A 301 -13.50 -7.26 13.58
C SER A 301 -12.31 -7.46 14.49
N ARG A 302 -11.35 -8.24 14.04
CA ARG A 302 -9.98 -8.28 14.58
C ARG A 302 -9.03 -7.27 13.93
N GLN A 303 -9.44 -6.67 12.84
CA GLN A 303 -8.66 -5.63 12.21
C GLN A 303 -9.04 -4.26 12.77
N ASN A 304 -8.11 -3.30 12.67
CA ASN A 304 -8.38 -1.93 13.04
C ASN A 304 -9.40 -1.27 12.10
N LYS A 305 -9.92 -0.12 12.54
CA LYS A 305 -10.69 0.73 11.64
C LYS A 305 -9.86 1.08 10.40
N LEU A 306 -10.45 0.90 9.22
CA LEU A 306 -9.81 1.23 7.96
C LEU A 306 -9.80 2.75 7.73
N GLY A 307 -8.62 3.26 7.37
CA GLY A 307 -8.38 4.67 7.16
C GLY A 307 -8.07 5.40 8.46
N ARG A 308 -7.19 6.40 8.36
CA ARG A 308 -6.72 7.22 9.50
C ARG A 308 -7.86 7.87 10.29
N SER A 309 -8.95 8.17 9.62
CA SER A 309 -10.16 8.77 10.19
C SER A 309 -11.32 7.79 10.36
N GLY A 310 -11.17 6.52 9.91
CA GLY A 310 -12.24 5.53 9.93
C GLY A 310 -13.37 5.77 8.94
N HIS A 311 -13.28 6.81 8.11
CA HIS A 311 -14.38 7.22 7.22
C HIS A 311 -14.87 6.13 6.28
N LEU A 312 -13.98 5.33 5.71
CA LEU A 312 -14.39 4.23 4.84
C LEU A 312 -15.13 3.16 5.64
N THR A 313 -14.59 2.79 6.79
CA THR A 313 -15.23 1.80 7.68
C THR A 313 -16.62 2.31 8.08
N ASP A 314 -16.71 3.56 8.54
CA ASP A 314 -17.97 4.14 8.96
C ASP A 314 -18.98 4.22 7.80
N ALA A 315 -18.52 4.52 6.57
CA ALA A 315 -19.38 4.54 5.38
C ALA A 315 -19.93 3.15 5.02
N LEU A 316 -19.16 2.09 5.21
CA LEU A 316 -19.54 0.73 4.84
C LEU A 316 -20.33 0.01 5.92
N ILE A 317 -19.93 0.15 7.18
CA ILE A 317 -20.47 -0.64 8.30
C ILE A 317 -21.09 0.20 9.41
N GLY A 318 -21.00 1.53 9.34
CA GLY A 318 -21.47 2.43 10.40
C GLY A 318 -22.97 2.37 10.68
N SER A 319 -23.74 1.79 9.76
CA SER A 319 -25.18 1.49 9.97
C SER A 319 -25.43 0.19 10.76
N SER A 320 -24.41 -0.60 11.08
CA SER A 320 -24.55 -1.77 11.97
C SER A 320 -24.96 -1.34 13.37
N LYS A 321 -25.85 -2.09 14.01
CA LYS A 321 -26.37 -1.79 15.36
C LYS A 321 -25.37 -2.05 16.47
N ASP A 322 -24.46 -3.03 16.26
CA ASP A 322 -23.37 -3.35 17.17
C ASP A 322 -22.06 -3.48 16.39
N ILE A 323 -21.07 -2.67 16.74
CA ILE A 323 -19.76 -2.66 16.09
C ILE A 323 -18.70 -2.85 17.16
N ARG A 324 -17.89 -3.90 17.02
CA ARG A 324 -16.82 -4.22 17.96
C ARG A 324 -15.51 -4.51 17.26
N TYR A 325 -14.43 -4.04 17.86
CA TYR A 325 -13.06 -4.29 17.44
C TYR A 325 -12.30 -5.01 18.55
N PHE A 326 -11.65 -6.12 18.22
CA PHE A 326 -10.98 -6.99 19.18
C PHE A 326 -9.48 -7.00 18.94
N SER A 327 -8.70 -6.78 19.98
CA SER A 327 -7.22 -6.86 19.96
C SER A 327 -6.70 -8.24 20.31
N SER A 328 -7.52 -9.29 20.15
CA SER A 328 -7.13 -10.66 20.46
C SER A 328 -6.10 -11.21 19.47
N PRO A 329 -5.23 -12.17 19.89
CA PRO A 329 -4.20 -12.69 19.01
C PRO A 329 -4.72 -13.61 17.90
N THR A 330 -5.93 -14.19 18.03
CA THR A 330 -6.45 -15.17 17.07
C THR A 330 -7.91 -14.94 16.70
N ASP A 331 -8.34 -15.43 15.54
CA ASP A 331 -9.74 -15.38 15.10
C ASP A 331 -10.65 -16.28 15.95
N GLN A 332 -10.10 -17.26 16.68
CA GLN A 332 -10.86 -18.05 17.63
C GLN A 332 -11.49 -17.21 18.74
N ASP A 333 -10.79 -16.18 19.20
CA ASP A 333 -11.32 -15.29 20.21
C ASP A 333 -12.47 -14.44 19.68
N LEU A 334 -12.39 -14.05 18.37
CA LEU A 334 -13.51 -13.40 17.70
C LEU A 334 -14.77 -14.29 17.71
N LEU A 335 -14.61 -15.60 17.49
CA LEU A 335 -15.75 -16.55 17.54
C LEU A 335 -16.35 -16.67 18.94
N LYS A 336 -15.53 -16.70 19.98
CA LYS A 336 -16.03 -16.74 21.39
C LYS A 336 -16.93 -15.54 21.71
N GLU A 337 -16.55 -14.37 21.21
CA GLU A 337 -17.34 -13.14 21.42
C GLU A 337 -18.70 -13.15 20.69
N THR A 338 -18.89 -14.06 19.74
CA THR A 338 -20.18 -14.21 19.03
C THR A 338 -21.17 -15.16 19.72
N GLU A 339 -20.71 -16.01 20.63
CA GLU A 339 -21.58 -16.98 21.30
C GLU A 339 -22.80 -16.36 22.01
N PRO A 340 -22.67 -15.20 22.71
CA PRO A 340 -23.82 -14.56 23.33
C PRO A 340 -24.88 -14.10 22.31
N LEU A 341 -24.47 -13.73 21.09
CA LEU A 341 -25.41 -13.33 20.04
C LEU A 341 -26.31 -14.50 19.63
N PHE A 342 -25.74 -15.68 19.42
CA PHE A 342 -26.52 -16.86 19.04
C PHE A 342 -27.45 -17.35 20.14
N LYS A 343 -27.13 -17.08 21.42
CA LYS A 343 -28.03 -17.35 22.54
C LYS A 343 -29.19 -16.36 22.61
N THR A 344 -28.93 -15.10 22.23
CA THR A 344 -29.92 -14.03 22.32
C THR A 344 -30.82 -13.96 21.10
N TYR A 345 -30.25 -14.16 19.89
CA TYR A 345 -30.96 -14.02 18.62
C TYR A 345 -31.12 -15.38 17.95
N GLN A 346 -32.31 -15.94 18.00
CA GLN A 346 -32.65 -17.21 17.32
C GLN A 346 -33.04 -16.95 15.84
N HIS A 347 -33.44 -15.71 15.52
CA HIS A 347 -33.88 -15.28 14.19
C HIS A 347 -33.45 -13.82 13.98
N GLY A 348 -33.33 -13.41 12.71
CA GLY A 348 -33.12 -12.02 12.34
C GLY A 348 -31.79 -11.44 12.80
N LEU A 349 -30.71 -12.19 12.65
CA LEU A 349 -29.35 -11.73 12.92
C LEU A 349 -28.55 -11.67 11.60
N LEU A 350 -27.94 -10.53 11.31
CA LEU A 350 -26.85 -10.40 10.34
C LEU A 350 -25.57 -10.15 11.10
N LEU A 351 -24.63 -11.09 11.04
CA LEU A 351 -23.33 -11.00 11.68
C LEU A 351 -22.22 -10.98 10.62
N LEU A 352 -21.49 -9.89 10.56
CA LEU A 352 -20.28 -9.75 9.73
C LEU A 352 -19.06 -9.98 10.62
N LEU A 353 -18.26 -10.99 10.29
CA LEU A 353 -17.03 -11.34 10.99
C LEU A 353 -15.84 -10.99 10.10
N HIS A 354 -15.08 -9.99 10.49
CA HIS A 354 -13.90 -9.54 9.77
C HIS A 354 -12.64 -10.09 10.43
N THR A 355 -12.07 -11.12 9.81
CA THR A 355 -10.95 -11.89 10.36
C THR A 355 -9.60 -11.24 10.02
N THR A 356 -8.54 -11.66 10.69
CA THR A 356 -7.15 -11.35 10.34
C THR A 356 -6.48 -12.53 9.65
N GLY A 357 -6.88 -13.72 9.97
CA GLY A 357 -6.53 -15.02 9.35
C GLY A 357 -5.15 -15.10 8.72
N SER A 358 -5.11 -14.99 7.40
CA SER A 358 -3.90 -15.12 6.58
C SER A 358 -3.22 -13.77 6.28
N HIS A 359 -3.41 -12.75 7.13
CA HIS A 359 -2.70 -11.48 6.99
C HIS A 359 -1.19 -11.64 7.22
N TYR A 360 -0.42 -10.71 6.64
CA TYR A 360 1.02 -10.61 6.88
C TYR A 360 1.37 -10.65 8.37
N ASP A 361 2.51 -11.28 8.68
CA ASP A 361 2.90 -11.87 9.94
C ASP A 361 1.98 -13.05 10.31
N TYR A 362 1.97 -14.02 9.40
CA TYR A 362 1.16 -15.24 9.50
C TYR A 362 1.28 -15.89 10.86
N ARG A 363 2.51 -15.94 11.42
CA ARG A 363 2.80 -16.63 12.69
C ARG A 363 2.07 -16.03 13.89
N GLY A 364 1.85 -14.71 13.87
CA GLY A 364 1.12 -13.99 14.93
C GLY A 364 -0.39 -14.22 14.94
N ASN A 365 -0.96 -14.83 13.89
CA ASN A 365 -2.41 -14.94 13.71
C ASN A 365 -3.01 -16.30 14.09
N TYR A 366 -2.21 -17.27 14.49
CA TYR A 366 -2.67 -18.59 14.93
C TYR A 366 -1.82 -19.16 16.07
N THR A 367 -2.42 -20.09 16.82
CA THR A 367 -1.76 -20.79 17.93
C THR A 367 -0.94 -21.98 17.43
N ASP A 368 -0.02 -22.50 18.27
CA ASP A 368 0.80 -23.67 17.95
C ASP A 368 -0.02 -24.91 17.56
N THR A 369 -1.26 -25.00 18.04
CA THR A 369 -2.20 -26.07 17.67
C THR A 369 -2.48 -26.13 16.17
N PHE A 370 -2.40 -25.00 15.48
CA PHE A 370 -2.61 -24.89 14.02
C PHE A 370 -1.32 -24.82 13.22
N LYS A 371 -0.16 -24.90 13.87
CA LYS A 371 1.15 -24.94 13.21
C LYS A 371 1.39 -26.31 12.59
N VAL A 372 0.99 -26.48 11.33
CA VAL A 372 1.15 -27.74 10.59
C VAL A 372 2.30 -27.66 9.60
N PHE A 373 2.52 -26.50 9.03
CA PHE A 373 3.53 -26.29 7.97
C PHE A 373 4.67 -25.39 8.48
N ALA A 374 5.89 -25.69 8.04
CA ALA A 374 7.08 -24.93 8.35
C ALA A 374 7.95 -24.76 7.07
N PRO A 375 8.77 -23.70 6.95
CA PRO A 375 8.89 -22.59 7.90
C PRO A 375 7.65 -21.67 7.89
N ASP A 376 7.30 -21.09 9.04
CA ASP A 376 6.15 -20.20 9.22
C ASP A 376 6.53 -18.81 9.73
N GLU A 377 7.83 -18.55 9.92
CA GLU A 377 8.35 -17.26 10.31
C GLU A 377 8.66 -16.42 9.07
N TYR A 378 8.12 -15.22 9.05
CA TYR A 378 8.38 -14.23 8.01
C TYR A 378 9.09 -13.03 8.62
N THR A 379 10.40 -12.98 8.45
CA THR A 379 11.22 -11.82 8.79
C THR A 379 11.61 -11.06 7.52
N PRO A 380 12.00 -9.78 7.59
CA PRO A 380 12.54 -9.06 6.44
C PRO A 380 13.72 -9.79 5.79
N GLU A 381 14.53 -10.49 6.59
CA GLU A 381 15.66 -11.28 6.13
C GLU A 381 15.19 -12.50 5.31
N SER A 382 14.23 -13.27 5.83
CA SER A 382 13.68 -14.44 5.12
C SER A 382 12.95 -14.03 3.83
N MET A 383 12.33 -12.87 3.81
CA MET A 383 11.72 -12.32 2.58
C MET A 383 12.75 -11.95 1.51
N MET A 384 13.93 -11.48 1.90
CA MET A 384 15.02 -11.22 0.95
C MET A 384 15.61 -12.51 0.36
N GLU A 385 15.75 -13.55 1.17
CA GLU A 385 16.25 -14.86 0.73
C GLU A 385 15.28 -15.56 -0.24
N HIS A 386 13.98 -15.51 0.05
CA HIS A 386 12.95 -16.14 -0.80
C HIS A 386 12.66 -15.40 -2.10
N ARG A 387 13.19 -14.21 -2.29
CA ARG A 387 13.09 -13.48 -3.55
C ARG A 387 13.98 -14.01 -4.68
N GLN A 388 15.00 -14.77 -4.34
CA GLN A 388 15.96 -15.33 -5.30
C GLN A 388 15.53 -16.70 -5.83
N ASN A 389 14.49 -17.28 -5.25
CA ASN A 389 13.84 -18.53 -5.64
C ASN A 389 12.42 -18.27 -6.17
#